data_d49260f878f624a414770b2fef2754a6
#
_entry.id   d49260f878f624a414770b2fef2754a6
#
_cell.length_a   1.000
_cell.length_b   1.000
_cell.length_c   1.000
_cell.angle_alpha   90.00
_cell.angle_beta   90.00
_cell.angle_gamma   90.00
#
_symmetry.space_group_name_H-M   'P 1'
#
loop_
_entity.id
_entity.type
_entity.pdbx_description
1 polymer ?
#
loop_
_entity_poly.entity_id
_entity_poly.type
_entity_poly.pdbx_seq_one_letter_code
_entity_poly.pdbx_strand_id
1 'polypeptide(L)'
;TSHQWYSKFMILIDGKKAAAELREELKKEVAELKTKHNKVPGLTVILIGDMTPSQIYVRNKEKSANEVGLKSEVIRYPDTVEEKAVLEKIKELNQDNTVSGILVQLPLPKHIDKQKVIETIDPSKDVDGFHPMNVGNLSSGYESSVPCTPLGCYLLIKKIEPNLSG
;
A
#
# COMPACT_ATOMS: atom_id res chain seq x y z
N THR A 1 43.72 -1.12 -5.85
CA THR A 1 43.62 -2.58 -5.60
C THR A 1 42.72 -2.94 -4.39
N SER A 2 42.16 -1.95 -3.68
CA SER A 2 41.25 -2.17 -2.53
C SER A 2 39.79 -2.43 -2.92
N HIS A 3 39.38 -2.20 -4.15
CA HIS A 3 38.00 -2.39 -4.61
C HIS A 3 37.63 -3.83 -4.96
N GLN A 4 38.60 -4.72 -5.11
CA GLN A 4 38.38 -6.11 -5.56
C GLN A 4 38.04 -7.08 -4.41
N TRP A 5 38.31 -6.68 -3.16
CA TRP A 5 38.02 -7.52 -1.98
C TRP A 5 36.56 -7.48 -1.54
N TYR A 6 35.84 -6.36 -1.79
CA TYR A 6 34.43 -6.22 -1.40
C TYR A 6 33.47 -7.01 -2.28
N SER A 7 33.83 -7.30 -3.53
CA SER A 7 32.90 -7.99 -4.45
C SER A 7 32.72 -9.50 -4.17
N LYS A 8 33.60 -10.12 -3.37
CA LYS A 8 33.56 -11.57 -3.11
C LYS A 8 32.64 -11.98 -1.95
N PHE A 9 32.21 -11.00 -1.13
CA PHE A 9 31.38 -11.23 0.06
C PHE A 9 30.13 -10.34 0.15
N MET A 10 29.88 -9.51 -0.84
CA MET A 10 28.74 -8.61 -0.85
C MET A 10 27.59 -9.26 -1.64
N ILE A 11 26.48 -9.52 -0.96
CA ILE A 11 25.23 -9.92 -1.60
C ILE A 11 24.42 -8.65 -1.88
N LEU A 12 24.16 -8.35 -3.15
CA LEU A 12 23.30 -7.23 -3.54
C LEU A 12 21.83 -7.66 -3.42
N ILE A 13 21.08 -6.94 -2.60
CA ILE A 13 19.62 -7.09 -2.53
C ILE A 13 19.01 -6.23 -3.63
N ASP A 14 18.63 -6.84 -4.75
CA ASP A 14 18.00 -6.13 -5.86
C ASP A 14 16.50 -5.95 -5.63
N GLY A 15 16.14 -4.78 -5.07
CA GLY A 15 14.74 -4.43 -4.78
C GLY A 15 13.87 -4.31 -6.03
N LYS A 16 14.43 -3.90 -7.19
CA LYS A 16 13.67 -3.82 -8.44
C LYS A 16 13.28 -5.22 -8.95
N LYS A 17 14.23 -6.14 -8.92
CA LYS A 17 13.99 -7.54 -9.28
C LYS A 17 12.97 -8.17 -8.35
N ALA A 18 13.14 -8.00 -7.04
CA ALA A 18 12.20 -8.52 -6.04
C ALA A 18 10.78 -7.98 -6.22
N ALA A 19 10.64 -6.68 -6.49
CA ALA A 19 9.35 -6.07 -6.76
C ALA A 19 8.71 -6.58 -8.07
N ALA A 20 9.50 -6.83 -9.11
CA ALA A 20 9.01 -7.38 -10.37
C ALA A 20 8.49 -8.82 -10.19
N GLU A 21 9.24 -9.66 -9.47
CA GLU A 21 8.83 -11.04 -9.14
C GLU A 21 7.52 -11.05 -8.35
N LEU A 22 7.40 -10.21 -7.31
CA LEU A 22 6.16 -10.09 -6.52
C LEU A 22 4.96 -9.64 -7.38
N ARG A 23 5.15 -8.69 -8.31
CA ARG A 23 4.07 -8.28 -9.22
C ARG A 23 3.61 -9.42 -10.13
N GLU A 24 4.52 -10.25 -10.63
CA GLU A 24 4.14 -11.41 -11.44
C GLU A 24 3.36 -12.46 -10.63
N GLU A 25 3.69 -12.66 -9.35
CA GLU A 25 2.92 -13.52 -8.44
C GLU A 25 1.51 -12.94 -8.20
N LEU A 26 1.42 -11.66 -7.82
CA LEU A 26 0.14 -10.98 -7.61
C LEU A 26 -0.75 -10.99 -8.86
N LYS A 27 -0.16 -10.84 -10.04
CA LYS A 27 -0.89 -10.90 -11.31
C LYS A 27 -1.58 -12.25 -11.53
N LYS A 28 -0.92 -13.33 -11.14
CA LYS A 28 -1.51 -14.69 -11.19
C LYS A 28 -2.65 -14.81 -10.19
N GLU A 29 -2.47 -14.35 -8.95
CA GLU A 29 -3.50 -14.39 -7.92
C GLU A 29 -4.75 -13.58 -8.31
N VAL A 30 -4.56 -12.37 -8.84
CA VAL A 30 -5.67 -11.54 -9.34
C VAL A 30 -6.40 -12.21 -10.50
N ALA A 31 -5.67 -12.84 -11.43
CA ALA A 31 -6.27 -13.60 -12.52
C ALA A 31 -7.08 -14.80 -12.03
N GLU A 32 -6.59 -15.50 -11.00
CA GLU A 32 -7.33 -16.60 -10.36
C GLU A 32 -8.60 -16.10 -9.67
N LEU A 33 -8.55 -15.02 -8.91
CA LEU A 33 -9.71 -14.40 -8.27
C LEU A 33 -10.78 -14.04 -9.31
N LYS A 34 -10.36 -13.46 -10.43
CA LYS A 34 -11.25 -13.13 -11.54
C LYS A 34 -11.89 -14.38 -12.14
N THR A 35 -11.12 -15.43 -12.37
CA THR A 35 -11.59 -16.65 -13.04
C THR A 35 -12.48 -17.49 -12.11
N LYS A 36 -12.06 -17.67 -10.84
CA LYS A 36 -12.75 -18.55 -9.88
C LYS A 36 -13.96 -17.88 -9.22
N HIS A 37 -13.88 -16.58 -8.98
CA HIS A 37 -14.86 -15.87 -8.15
C HIS A 37 -15.55 -14.71 -8.88
N ASN A 38 -15.18 -14.44 -10.14
CA ASN A 38 -15.64 -13.29 -10.92
C ASN A 38 -15.44 -11.94 -10.16
N LYS A 39 -14.38 -11.86 -9.37
CA LYS A 39 -14.03 -10.69 -8.55
C LYS A 39 -12.70 -10.12 -9.00
N VAL A 40 -12.64 -8.81 -9.16
CA VAL A 40 -11.41 -8.05 -9.35
C VAL A 40 -11.27 -7.11 -8.17
N PRO A 41 -10.20 -7.23 -7.35
CA PRO A 41 -10.01 -6.34 -6.22
C PRO A 41 -9.86 -4.89 -6.66
N GLY A 42 -10.55 -3.98 -5.96
CA GLY A 42 -10.52 -2.55 -6.20
C GLY A 42 -9.64 -1.81 -5.19
N LEU A 43 -8.72 -0.99 -5.66
CA LEU A 43 -7.91 -0.09 -4.84
C LEU A 43 -8.29 1.35 -5.13
N THR A 44 -8.78 2.07 -4.13
CA THR A 44 -9.05 3.50 -4.24
C THR A 44 -8.00 4.30 -3.48
N VAL A 45 -7.35 5.22 -4.19
CA VAL A 45 -6.36 6.14 -3.64
C VAL A 45 -6.94 7.54 -3.57
N ILE A 46 -6.92 8.17 -2.39
CA ILE A 46 -7.31 9.57 -2.21
C ILE A 46 -6.04 10.42 -2.15
N LEU A 47 -5.95 11.40 -3.04
CA LEU A 47 -4.86 12.38 -3.08
C LEU A 47 -5.43 13.78 -2.86
N ILE A 48 -4.88 14.50 -1.89
CA ILE A 48 -5.30 15.86 -1.54
C ILE A 48 -4.13 16.81 -1.78
N GLY A 49 -4.40 17.85 -2.56
CA GLY A 49 -3.39 18.82 -2.99
C GLY A 49 -2.56 18.34 -4.18
N ASP A 50 -1.58 19.15 -4.52
CA ASP A 50 -0.79 19.02 -5.77
C ASP A 50 0.71 18.82 -5.52
N MET A 51 1.12 18.43 -4.31
CA MET A 51 2.51 18.16 -3.97
C MET A 51 3.15 17.17 -4.95
N THR A 52 4.16 17.60 -5.68
CA THR A 52 4.84 16.80 -6.71
C THR A 52 5.29 15.41 -6.24
N PRO A 53 5.91 15.23 -5.06
CA PRO A 53 6.27 13.89 -4.58
C PRO A 53 5.05 12.98 -4.41
N SER A 54 3.96 13.50 -3.85
CA SER A 54 2.71 12.73 -3.65
C SER A 54 2.10 12.28 -4.96
N GLN A 55 2.11 13.15 -5.98
CA GLN A 55 1.62 12.81 -7.32
C GLN A 55 2.45 11.71 -7.99
N ILE A 56 3.79 11.73 -7.82
CA ILE A 56 4.68 10.69 -8.35
C ILE A 56 4.39 9.35 -7.67
N TYR A 57 4.24 9.33 -6.33
CA TYR A 57 3.91 8.11 -5.59
C TYR A 57 2.56 7.53 -6.01
N VAL A 58 1.53 8.37 -6.12
CA VAL A 58 0.19 7.93 -6.53
C VAL A 58 0.20 7.38 -7.95
N ARG A 59 0.89 8.05 -8.89
CA ARG A 59 1.05 7.56 -10.28
C ARG A 59 1.73 6.19 -10.33
N ASN A 60 2.78 6.00 -9.54
CA ASN A 60 3.49 4.73 -9.48
C ASN A 60 2.63 3.61 -8.87
N LYS A 61 1.83 3.92 -7.84
CA LYS A 61 0.88 2.99 -7.23
C LYS A 61 -0.21 2.58 -8.23
N GLU A 62 -0.81 3.54 -8.91
CA GLU A 62 -1.82 3.31 -9.95
C GLU A 62 -1.27 2.44 -11.08
N LYS A 63 -0.06 2.77 -11.58
CA LYS A 63 0.62 1.98 -12.61
C LYS A 63 0.83 0.54 -12.15
N SER A 64 1.36 0.33 -10.94
CA SER A 64 1.63 -1.01 -10.41
C SER A 64 0.34 -1.80 -10.15
N ALA A 65 -0.71 -1.16 -9.66
CA ALA A 65 -2.01 -1.79 -9.46
C ALA A 65 -2.62 -2.26 -10.80
N ASN A 66 -2.58 -1.41 -11.82
CA ASN A 66 -3.05 -1.77 -13.16
C ASN A 66 -2.21 -2.88 -13.81
N GLU A 67 -0.89 -2.87 -13.59
CA GLU A 67 0.03 -3.91 -14.10
C GLU A 67 -0.34 -5.30 -13.58
N VAL A 68 -0.73 -5.41 -12.32
CA VAL A 68 -1.15 -6.70 -11.72
C VAL A 68 -2.62 -7.04 -11.94
N GLY A 69 -3.38 -6.15 -12.59
CA GLY A 69 -4.79 -6.40 -12.94
C GLY A 69 -5.80 -5.98 -11.88
N LEU A 70 -5.40 -5.21 -10.87
CA LEU A 70 -6.34 -4.59 -9.93
C LEU A 70 -7.15 -3.48 -10.62
N LYS A 71 -8.39 -3.27 -10.16
CA LYS A 71 -9.14 -2.06 -10.51
C LYS A 71 -8.63 -0.92 -9.65
N SER A 72 -7.91 0.05 -10.24
CA SER A 72 -7.38 1.20 -9.50
C SER A 72 -8.15 2.47 -9.84
N GLU A 73 -8.50 3.23 -8.81
CA GLU A 73 -9.14 4.54 -8.93
C GLU A 73 -8.36 5.56 -8.09
N VAL A 74 -8.18 6.76 -8.63
CA VAL A 74 -7.54 7.88 -7.92
C VAL A 74 -8.53 9.03 -7.80
N ILE A 75 -8.97 9.31 -6.59
CA ILE A 75 -9.82 10.46 -6.26
C ILE A 75 -8.91 11.63 -5.89
N ARG A 76 -9.04 12.74 -6.61
CA ARG A 76 -8.21 13.93 -6.41
C ARG A 76 -9.03 15.06 -5.83
N TYR A 77 -8.53 15.64 -4.75
CA TYR A 77 -9.10 16.84 -4.15
C TYR A 77 -8.09 17.99 -4.17
N PRO A 78 -8.55 19.24 -4.30
CA PRO A 78 -7.70 20.40 -4.08
C PRO A 78 -7.24 20.45 -2.61
N ASP A 79 -6.17 21.15 -2.33
CA ASP A 79 -5.65 21.36 -0.97
C ASP A 79 -6.61 22.14 -0.06
N THR A 80 -7.60 22.81 -0.64
CA THR A 80 -8.67 23.57 0.04
C THR A 80 -9.90 22.73 0.40
N VAL A 81 -9.92 21.43 0.09
CA VAL A 81 -11.08 20.58 0.39
C VAL A 81 -11.37 20.55 1.89
N GLU A 82 -12.63 20.61 2.26
CA GLU A 82 -13.05 20.49 3.65
C GLU A 82 -12.84 19.06 4.18
N GLU A 83 -12.34 18.93 5.42
CA GLU A 83 -12.18 17.63 6.11
C GLU A 83 -13.44 16.78 6.02
N LYS A 84 -14.60 17.40 6.25
CA LYS A 84 -15.90 16.71 6.21
C LYS A 84 -16.13 15.98 4.88
N ALA A 85 -15.83 16.62 3.75
CA ALA A 85 -16.02 16.01 2.44
C ALA A 85 -15.11 14.78 2.23
N VAL A 86 -13.88 14.83 2.74
CA VAL A 86 -12.96 13.69 2.70
C VAL A 86 -13.48 12.52 3.55
N LEU A 87 -13.92 12.81 4.79
CA LEU A 87 -14.46 11.79 5.69
C LEU A 87 -15.75 11.15 5.15
N GLU A 88 -16.63 11.93 4.54
CA GLU A 88 -17.85 11.42 3.88
C GLU A 88 -17.50 10.50 2.72
N LYS A 89 -16.53 10.87 1.88
CA LYS A 89 -16.05 10.01 0.79
C LYS A 89 -15.48 8.70 1.30
N ILE A 90 -14.69 8.72 2.36
CA ILE A 90 -14.15 7.48 2.96
C ILE A 90 -15.28 6.58 3.45
N LYS A 91 -16.32 7.15 4.08
CA LYS A 91 -17.49 6.38 4.53
C LYS A 91 -18.25 5.75 3.36
N GLU A 92 -18.40 6.45 2.23
CA GLU A 92 -18.98 5.88 1.01
C GLU A 92 -18.14 4.70 0.50
N LEU A 93 -16.81 4.86 0.43
CA LEU A 93 -15.90 3.81 -0.01
C LEU A 93 -15.89 2.59 0.93
N ASN A 94 -16.07 2.81 2.23
CA ASN A 94 -16.21 1.72 3.20
C ASN A 94 -17.44 0.84 2.88
N GLN A 95 -18.53 1.43 2.38
CA GLN A 95 -19.75 0.71 2.05
C GLN A 95 -19.75 0.13 0.62
N ASP A 96 -18.81 0.53 -0.21
CA ASP A 96 -18.72 0.04 -1.60
C ASP A 96 -18.02 -1.33 -1.63
N ASN A 97 -18.79 -2.37 -1.96
CA ASN A 97 -18.29 -3.74 -2.06
C ASN A 97 -17.32 -3.96 -3.25
N THR A 98 -17.21 -3.02 -4.17
CA THR A 98 -16.23 -3.06 -5.27
C THR A 98 -14.86 -2.53 -4.86
N VAL A 99 -14.78 -1.81 -3.74
CA VAL A 99 -13.56 -1.28 -3.15
C VAL A 99 -13.04 -2.25 -2.11
N SER A 100 -11.93 -2.89 -2.39
CA SER A 100 -11.26 -3.84 -1.50
C SER A 100 -10.20 -3.18 -0.61
N GLY A 101 -9.67 -2.04 -1.04
CA GLY A 101 -8.67 -1.29 -0.29
C GLY A 101 -8.78 0.21 -0.50
N ILE A 102 -8.54 0.96 0.57
CA ILE A 102 -8.53 2.42 0.59
C ILE A 102 -7.16 2.89 1.06
N LEU A 103 -6.58 3.84 0.33
CA LEU A 103 -5.32 4.47 0.65
C LEU A 103 -5.49 5.99 0.59
N VAL A 104 -5.15 6.69 1.67
CA VAL A 104 -5.09 8.15 1.67
C VAL A 104 -3.64 8.58 1.66
N GLN A 105 -3.22 9.21 0.56
CA GLN A 105 -1.81 9.59 0.38
C GLN A 105 -1.41 10.72 1.34
N LEU A 106 -0.45 10.42 2.20
CA LEU A 106 0.15 11.40 3.11
C LEU A 106 1.30 12.17 2.42
N PRO A 107 1.60 13.39 2.87
CA PRO A 107 0.97 14.15 3.94
C PRO A 107 -0.35 14.81 3.54
N LEU A 108 -1.18 15.14 4.52
CA LEU A 108 -2.43 15.89 4.35
C LEU A 108 -2.22 17.39 4.60
N PRO A 109 -3.07 18.28 4.05
CA PRO A 109 -3.14 19.68 4.43
C PRO A 109 -3.36 19.84 5.94
N LYS A 110 -2.81 20.92 6.54
CA LYS A 110 -2.81 21.13 8.01
C LYS A 110 -4.20 21.19 8.65
N HIS A 111 -5.23 21.58 7.88
CA HIS A 111 -6.60 21.70 8.38
C HIS A 111 -7.37 20.37 8.38
N ILE A 112 -6.77 19.30 7.84
CA ILE A 112 -7.36 17.96 7.84
C ILE A 112 -6.64 17.12 8.89
N ASP A 113 -7.40 16.61 9.84
CA ASP A 113 -6.88 15.76 10.92
C ASP A 113 -6.55 14.36 10.37
N LYS A 114 -5.25 14.08 10.28
CA LYS A 114 -4.75 12.79 9.80
C LYS A 114 -5.31 11.62 10.60
N GLN A 115 -5.43 11.77 11.93
CA GLN A 115 -5.89 10.67 12.78
C GLN A 115 -7.35 10.34 12.50
N LYS A 116 -8.21 11.35 12.38
CA LYS A 116 -9.61 11.15 12.02
C LYS A 116 -9.76 10.48 10.65
N VAL A 117 -8.94 10.88 9.67
CA VAL A 117 -8.95 10.28 8.34
C VAL A 117 -8.61 8.80 8.42
N ILE A 118 -7.53 8.44 9.12
CA ILE A 118 -7.11 7.05 9.30
C ILE A 118 -8.18 6.23 10.02
N GLU A 119 -8.74 6.75 11.12
CA GLU A 119 -9.77 6.07 11.91
C GLU A 119 -11.12 5.95 11.21
N THR A 120 -11.37 6.76 10.17
CA THR A 120 -12.59 6.66 9.36
C THR A 120 -12.53 5.53 8.35
N ILE A 121 -11.33 5.09 7.93
CA ILE A 121 -11.17 3.94 7.04
C ILE A 121 -11.60 2.67 7.77
N ASP A 122 -12.38 1.82 7.11
CA ASP A 122 -12.67 0.49 7.65
C ASP A 122 -11.35 -0.30 7.81
N PRO A 123 -11.04 -0.84 9.01
CA PRO A 123 -9.80 -1.59 9.23
C PRO A 123 -9.54 -2.71 8.22
N SER A 124 -10.60 -3.33 7.71
CA SER A 124 -10.51 -4.38 6.70
C SER A 124 -10.12 -3.86 5.30
N LYS A 125 -10.27 -2.55 5.07
CA LYS A 125 -9.91 -1.86 3.82
C LYS A 125 -8.67 -0.97 3.95
N ASP A 126 -8.11 -0.84 5.16
CA ASP A 126 -6.87 -0.09 5.41
C ASP A 126 -5.67 -0.85 4.87
N VAL A 127 -5.24 -0.51 3.65
CA VAL A 127 -4.10 -1.17 2.99
C VAL A 127 -2.73 -0.65 3.44
N ASP A 128 -2.69 0.49 4.14
CA ASP A 128 -1.45 1.03 4.72
C ASP A 128 -1.15 0.46 6.12
N GLY A 129 -2.14 -0.18 6.77
CA GLY A 129 -1.99 -0.75 8.11
C GLY A 129 -1.81 0.31 9.20
N PHE A 130 -2.33 1.53 8.99
CA PHE A 130 -2.18 2.65 9.93
C PHE A 130 -3.36 2.80 10.90
N HIS A 131 -4.48 2.14 10.62
CA HIS A 131 -5.61 2.16 11.53
C HIS A 131 -5.22 1.57 12.89
N PRO A 132 -5.58 2.21 14.04
CA PRO A 132 -5.19 1.75 15.37
C PRO A 132 -5.52 0.28 15.64
N MET A 133 -6.63 -0.24 15.09
CA MET A 133 -6.97 -1.64 15.20
C MET A 133 -5.95 -2.55 14.50
N ASN A 134 -5.50 -2.21 13.29
CA ASN A 134 -4.49 -2.96 12.56
C ASN A 134 -3.13 -2.91 13.26
N VAL A 135 -2.75 -1.73 13.76
CA VAL A 135 -1.52 -1.55 14.55
C VAL A 135 -1.57 -2.40 15.82
N GLY A 136 -2.70 -2.39 16.54
CA GLY A 136 -2.91 -3.19 17.74
C GLY A 136 -2.86 -4.69 17.46
N ASN A 137 -3.55 -5.15 16.41
CA ASN A 137 -3.55 -6.54 15.99
C ASN A 137 -2.14 -7.01 15.63
N LEU A 138 -1.42 -6.24 14.80
CA LEU A 138 -0.05 -6.57 14.42
C LEU A 138 0.88 -6.68 15.63
N SER A 139 0.78 -5.72 16.57
CA SER A 139 1.57 -5.72 17.80
C SER A 139 1.26 -6.91 18.72
N SER A 140 0.02 -7.38 18.69
CA SER A 140 -0.45 -8.52 19.49
C SER A 140 -0.29 -9.88 18.80
N GLY A 141 0.26 -9.90 17.59
CA GLY A 141 0.47 -11.14 16.83
C GLY A 141 -0.78 -11.68 16.14
N TYR A 142 -1.83 -10.87 16.00
CA TYR A 142 -3.01 -11.21 15.22
C TYR A 142 -2.84 -10.85 13.74
N GLU A 143 -3.63 -11.51 12.88
CA GLU A 143 -3.68 -11.19 11.46
C GLU A 143 -4.18 -9.76 11.22
N SER A 144 -3.43 -8.99 10.44
CA SER A 144 -3.79 -7.61 10.09
C SER A 144 -3.01 -7.11 8.88
N SER A 145 -3.42 -5.96 8.34
CA SER A 145 -2.62 -5.23 7.36
C SER A 145 -1.29 -4.80 7.96
N VAL A 146 -0.20 -5.08 7.26
CA VAL A 146 1.17 -4.69 7.66
C VAL A 146 1.59 -3.48 6.84
N PRO A 147 2.14 -2.42 7.46
CA PRO A 147 2.64 -1.27 6.73
C PRO A 147 3.63 -1.67 5.63
N CYS A 148 3.42 -1.13 4.41
CA CYS A 148 4.11 -1.59 3.20
C CYS A 148 5.63 -1.45 3.27
N THR A 149 6.15 -0.35 3.85
CA THR A 149 7.61 -0.11 3.91
C THR A 149 8.33 -1.15 4.79
N PRO A 150 7.94 -1.38 6.06
CA PRO A 150 8.57 -2.43 6.87
C PRO A 150 8.34 -3.83 6.30
N LEU A 151 7.17 -4.11 5.71
CA LEU A 151 6.93 -5.38 5.04
C LEU A 151 7.88 -5.59 3.86
N GLY A 152 8.09 -4.57 3.04
CA GLY A 152 9.05 -4.62 1.93
C GLY A 152 10.49 -4.88 2.41
N CYS A 153 10.93 -4.22 3.48
CA CYS A 153 12.23 -4.47 4.09
C CYS A 153 12.34 -5.94 4.59
N TYR A 154 11.33 -6.42 5.29
CA TYR A 154 11.28 -7.80 5.79
C TYR A 154 11.38 -8.81 4.64
N LEU A 155 10.60 -8.64 3.58
CA LEU A 155 10.61 -9.54 2.42
C LEU A 155 11.97 -9.55 1.71
N LEU A 156 12.63 -8.39 1.58
CA LEU A 156 13.96 -8.29 0.99
C LEU A 156 15.03 -8.99 1.84
N ILE A 157 14.99 -8.80 3.16
CA ILE A 157 15.92 -9.47 4.08
C ILE A 157 15.70 -10.99 4.03
N LYS A 158 14.44 -11.43 4.09
CA LYS A 158 14.10 -12.85 4.08
C LYS A 158 14.50 -13.59 2.81
N LYS A 159 14.63 -12.89 1.67
CA LYS A 159 15.18 -13.48 0.43
C LYS A 159 16.65 -13.89 0.56
N ILE A 160 17.41 -13.22 1.41
CA ILE A 160 18.84 -13.47 1.61
C ILE A 160 19.07 -14.36 2.83
N GLU A 161 18.34 -14.11 3.91
CA GLU A 161 18.40 -14.85 5.15
C GLU A 161 16.99 -15.35 5.51
N PRO A 162 16.63 -16.58 5.11
CA PRO A 162 15.30 -17.14 5.37
C PRO A 162 15.01 -17.35 6.87
N ASN A 163 16.06 -17.56 7.67
CA ASN A 163 15.95 -17.74 9.12
C ASN A 163 16.40 -16.46 9.84
N LEU A 164 15.45 -15.68 10.32
CA LEU A 164 15.71 -14.45 11.07
C LEU A 164 15.69 -14.67 12.60
N SER A 165 15.76 -15.91 13.04
CA SER A 165 15.81 -16.28 14.44
C SER A 165 17.23 -16.09 14.97
N GLY A 166 17.40 -15.26 16.03
CA GLY A 166 18.72 -15.04 16.63
C GLY A 166 18.73 -13.90 17.63
#